data_6c90ffdcc28c01126445f84a4466516d
#
_entry.id   6c90ffdcc28c01126445f84a4466516d
#
_cell.length_a   1.000
_cell.length_b   1.000
_cell.length_c   1.000
_cell.angle_alpha   90.00
_cell.angle_beta   90.00
_cell.angle_gamma   90.00
#
_symmetry.space_group_name_H-M   'P 1'
#
loop_
_entity.id
_entity.type
_entity.pdbx_description
1 polymer ?
#
loop_
_entity_poly.entity_id
_entity_poly.type
_entity_poly.pdbx_seq_one_letter_code
_entity_poly.pdbx_strand_id
1 'polypeptide(L)'
;MPFRRGNEARRRWRLSAKLLIAASIATVLGFSAVCAGVMFDMRRGEEELARRTLENLASGIEADISRNIELYDLSLRAVASNLEMPEIRNVSKELRQLILFDHAATAKHFGAIQVFDSKGDLTIDAASLDPQLENRSDEEYFTVHRDHPDTGLYISRPMLHRGAYAIVLSRRIVGEDGRFLGVVVGSIRFSYFHDLFGRLNLVPGDTITVLRNDRTIIMRTPFDLDVIGKNLAEQPDWKADKLKAGGAFSGKGPVDNTPRLYVRRGSSGPLYVVVGKPLAAVFNLWRTEAIRIGAIMAFLILFVLSATLVLAREIVRRADAEDRLEEMATTDALTGLKNRRKFDAEIEREWRRAGRYGQPVALLMIDADHFKAYNDTYGHQAGDQVLVGIAICISDAVRRAGDCPARFGGEEFAVLLPNMTALEAFNLAETIRGNVQQWCEGELSTTVSIGVASMRPLAGQQWADLIEAADKALYAAKANGRNQSVVATTTKIALVA
;
A
#
# COMPACT_ATOMS: atom_id res chain seq x y z
N MET A 1 -28.71 -13.13 -38.05
CA MET A 1 -28.10 -12.15 -37.16
C MET A 1 -28.44 -12.29 -35.65
N PRO A 2 -29.14 -13.28 -35.13
CA PRO A 2 -29.34 -13.45 -33.70
C PRO A 2 -28.06 -13.91 -32.94
N PHE A 3 -27.24 -14.77 -33.53
CA PHE A 3 -25.96 -15.22 -32.94
C PHE A 3 -24.95 -14.09 -32.64
N ARG A 4 -25.01 -12.95 -33.33
CA ARG A 4 -24.14 -11.81 -33.06
C ARG A 4 -24.59 -11.03 -31.80
N ARG A 5 -25.89 -10.93 -31.51
CA ARG A 5 -26.39 -10.17 -30.34
C ARG A 5 -26.08 -10.87 -29.02
N GLY A 6 -26.24 -12.19 -28.91
CA GLY A 6 -25.91 -12.94 -27.69
C GLY A 6 -24.39 -12.89 -27.42
N ASN A 7 -23.54 -13.00 -28.45
CA ASN A 7 -22.08 -12.84 -28.29
C ASN A 7 -21.67 -11.42 -27.92
N GLU A 8 -22.39 -10.37 -28.40
CA GLU A 8 -22.13 -8.99 -28.01
C GLU A 8 -22.58 -8.70 -26.59
N ALA A 9 -23.71 -9.24 -26.15
CA ALA A 9 -24.20 -9.10 -24.77
C ALA A 9 -23.25 -9.79 -23.78
N ARG A 10 -22.85 -11.06 -24.03
CA ARG A 10 -21.83 -11.77 -23.23
C ARG A 10 -20.51 -11.02 -23.18
N ARG A 11 -20.08 -10.45 -24.29
CA ARG A 11 -18.85 -9.64 -24.37
C ARG A 11 -18.96 -8.39 -23.52
N ARG A 12 -20.11 -7.71 -23.52
CA ARG A 12 -20.39 -6.53 -22.69
C ARG A 12 -20.38 -6.86 -21.20
N TRP A 13 -21.07 -7.92 -20.77
CA TRP A 13 -21.10 -8.34 -19.37
C TRP A 13 -19.73 -8.78 -18.84
N ARG A 14 -18.96 -9.53 -19.61
CA ARG A 14 -17.57 -9.88 -19.29
C ARG A 14 -16.66 -8.67 -19.25
N LEU A 15 -16.88 -7.67 -20.10
CA LEU A 15 -16.15 -6.42 -20.08
C LEU A 15 -16.47 -5.62 -18.82
N SER A 16 -17.74 -5.53 -18.44
CA SER A 16 -18.19 -4.87 -17.20
C SER A 16 -17.59 -5.51 -15.94
N ALA A 17 -17.53 -6.83 -15.88
CA ALA A 17 -16.89 -7.53 -14.77
C ALA A 17 -15.37 -7.26 -14.70
N LYS A 18 -14.68 -7.22 -15.85
CA LYS A 18 -13.26 -6.87 -15.92
C LYS A 18 -13.00 -5.42 -15.51
N LEU A 19 -13.86 -4.49 -15.94
CA LEU A 19 -13.76 -3.08 -15.56
C LEU A 19 -14.01 -2.88 -14.07
N LEU A 20 -14.97 -3.60 -13.49
CA LEU A 20 -15.22 -3.58 -12.05
C LEU A 20 -13.98 -4.04 -11.26
N ILE A 21 -13.37 -5.17 -11.66
CA ILE A 21 -12.14 -5.68 -11.02
C ILE A 21 -11.00 -4.66 -11.15
N ALA A 22 -10.80 -4.11 -12.36
CA ALA A 22 -9.75 -3.11 -12.59
C ALA A 22 -9.96 -1.85 -11.76
N ALA A 23 -11.19 -1.34 -11.65
CA ALA A 23 -11.54 -0.19 -10.84
C ALA A 23 -11.30 -0.47 -9.34
N SER A 24 -11.70 -1.64 -8.84
CA SER A 24 -11.46 -2.05 -7.45
C SER A 24 -9.97 -2.13 -7.13
N ILE A 25 -9.17 -2.71 -8.02
CA ILE A 25 -7.71 -2.78 -7.85
C ILE A 25 -7.11 -1.36 -7.82
N ALA A 26 -7.51 -0.49 -8.76
CA ALA A 26 -7.03 0.90 -8.80
C ALA A 26 -7.38 1.67 -7.51
N THR A 27 -8.59 1.50 -7.00
CA THR A 27 -9.03 2.11 -5.73
C THR A 27 -8.20 1.61 -4.55
N VAL A 28 -7.98 0.29 -4.45
CA VAL A 28 -7.15 -0.32 -3.40
C VAL A 28 -5.72 0.20 -3.47
N LEU A 29 -5.12 0.26 -4.65
CA LEU A 29 -3.76 0.78 -4.84
C LEU A 29 -3.66 2.27 -4.46
N GLY A 30 -4.62 3.10 -4.91
CA GLY A 30 -4.66 4.52 -4.57
C GLY A 30 -4.78 4.75 -3.07
N PHE A 31 -5.68 4.05 -2.40
CA PHE A 31 -5.86 4.16 -0.96
C PHE A 31 -4.62 3.64 -0.19
N SER A 32 -4.01 2.53 -0.63
CA SER A 32 -2.77 2.02 -0.04
C SER A 32 -1.61 3.01 -0.16
N ALA A 33 -1.49 3.70 -1.29
CA ALA A 33 -0.47 4.73 -1.50
C ALA A 33 -0.66 5.92 -0.55
N VAL A 34 -1.90 6.37 -0.35
CA VAL A 34 -2.21 7.45 0.60
C VAL A 34 -1.86 7.03 2.03
N CYS A 35 -2.27 5.84 2.46
CA CYS A 35 -1.93 5.34 3.80
C CYS A 35 -0.42 5.19 4.00
N ALA A 36 0.31 4.70 3.00
CA ALA A 36 1.77 4.63 3.05
C ALA A 36 2.42 6.01 3.18
N GLY A 37 1.90 7.02 2.47
CA GLY A 37 2.32 8.42 2.60
C GLY A 37 2.11 8.96 4.01
N VAL A 38 0.92 8.79 4.56
CA VAL A 38 0.60 9.21 5.95
C VAL A 38 1.52 8.52 6.97
N MET A 39 1.74 7.19 6.83
CA MET A 39 2.63 6.46 7.73
C MET A 39 4.08 6.93 7.63
N PHE A 40 4.55 7.31 6.45
CA PHE A 40 5.88 7.86 6.25
C PHE A 40 6.02 9.25 6.90
N ASP A 41 5.01 10.11 6.77
CA ASP A 41 4.99 11.43 7.40
C ASP A 41 4.92 11.33 8.94
N MET A 42 4.11 10.42 9.46
CA MET A 42 4.07 10.13 10.91
C MET A 42 5.45 9.69 11.42
N ARG A 43 6.14 8.79 10.70
CA ARG A 43 7.48 8.35 11.08
C ARG A 43 8.48 9.50 11.14
N ARG A 44 8.45 10.39 10.15
CA ARG A 44 9.28 11.61 10.14
C ARG A 44 8.94 12.54 11.28
N GLY A 45 7.66 12.69 11.59
CA GLY A 45 7.18 13.49 12.71
C GLY A 45 7.70 13.00 14.06
N GLU A 46 7.69 11.69 14.31
CA GLU A 46 8.23 11.07 15.54
C GLU A 46 9.74 11.29 15.67
N GLU A 47 10.49 11.13 14.58
CA GLU A 47 11.94 11.37 14.56
C GLU A 47 12.26 12.84 14.85
N GLU A 48 11.56 13.78 14.22
CA GLU A 48 11.75 15.21 14.44
C GLU A 48 11.36 15.64 15.85
N LEU A 49 10.26 15.11 16.39
CA LEU A 49 9.83 15.36 17.77
C LEU A 49 10.89 14.84 18.77
N ALA A 50 11.39 13.63 18.57
CA ALA A 50 12.45 13.06 19.38
C ALA A 50 13.73 13.92 19.31
N ARG A 51 14.11 14.36 18.10
CA ARG A 51 15.25 15.23 17.90
C ARG A 51 15.12 16.53 18.70
N ARG A 52 13.99 17.24 18.56
CA ARG A 52 13.75 18.51 19.29
C ARG A 52 13.74 18.30 20.81
N THR A 53 13.14 17.21 21.27
CA THR A 53 13.12 16.88 22.70
C THR A 53 14.55 16.66 23.23
N LEU A 54 15.37 15.90 22.50
CA LEU A 54 16.77 15.67 22.86
C LEU A 54 17.59 16.95 22.79
N GLU A 55 17.34 17.83 21.82
CA GLU A 55 18.00 19.12 21.67
C GLU A 55 17.72 20.03 22.90
N ASN A 56 16.46 20.11 23.31
CA ASN A 56 16.07 20.92 24.47
C ASN A 56 16.69 20.37 25.76
N LEU A 57 16.66 19.04 25.93
CA LEU A 57 17.27 18.37 27.08
C LEU A 57 18.79 18.59 27.11
N ALA A 58 19.46 18.36 26.01
CA ALA A 58 20.90 18.57 25.89
C ALA A 58 21.31 20.03 26.14
N SER A 59 20.52 20.99 25.65
CA SER A 59 20.76 22.43 25.87
C SER A 59 20.57 22.82 27.34
N GLY A 60 19.56 22.30 28.00
CA GLY A 60 19.33 22.55 29.44
C GLY A 60 20.49 22.03 30.30
N ILE A 61 20.93 20.81 30.03
CA ILE A 61 22.04 20.19 30.76
C ILE A 61 23.36 20.94 30.50
N GLU A 62 23.63 21.28 29.23
CA GLU A 62 24.82 22.01 28.82
C GLU A 62 24.86 23.38 29.50
N ALA A 63 23.75 24.11 29.50
CA ALA A 63 23.68 25.43 30.16
C ALA A 63 23.93 25.33 31.67
N ASP A 64 23.42 24.32 32.34
CA ASP A 64 23.64 24.09 33.78
C ASP A 64 25.11 23.74 34.08
N ILE A 65 25.71 22.83 33.32
CA ILE A 65 27.11 22.47 33.46
C ILE A 65 28.02 23.65 33.15
N SER A 66 27.78 24.39 32.06
CA SER A 66 28.58 25.54 31.65
C SER A 66 28.54 26.65 32.71
N ARG A 67 27.34 26.95 33.23
CA ARG A 67 27.18 27.93 34.32
C ARG A 67 27.97 27.55 35.58
N ASN A 68 27.90 26.29 35.99
CA ASN A 68 28.65 25.82 37.16
C ASN A 68 30.16 25.85 36.93
N ILE A 69 30.62 25.47 35.76
CA ILE A 69 32.06 25.57 35.37
C ILE A 69 32.50 27.03 35.38
N GLU A 70 31.70 27.94 34.86
CA GLU A 70 32.01 29.39 34.82
C GLU A 70 32.10 29.98 36.22
N LEU A 71 31.14 29.68 37.09
CA LEU A 71 31.17 30.12 38.49
C LEU A 71 32.43 29.61 39.23
N TYR A 72 32.78 28.36 38.95
CA TYR A 72 33.98 27.79 39.56
C TYR A 72 35.25 28.40 39.01
N ASP A 73 35.28 28.65 37.69
CA ASP A 73 36.39 29.33 37.03
C ASP A 73 36.60 30.77 37.58
N LEU A 74 35.50 31.50 37.82
CA LEU A 74 35.56 32.81 38.47
C LEU A 74 36.18 32.75 39.85
N SER A 75 35.83 31.70 40.62
CA SER A 75 36.41 31.47 41.95
C SER A 75 37.92 31.21 41.86
N LEU A 76 38.35 30.35 40.89
CA LEU A 76 39.76 30.06 40.70
C LEU A 76 40.54 31.32 40.25
N ARG A 77 39.95 32.13 39.36
CA ARG A 77 40.55 33.42 38.95
C ARG A 77 40.69 34.36 40.10
N ALA A 78 39.69 34.50 40.96
CA ALA A 78 39.74 35.38 42.11
C ALA A 78 40.90 34.98 43.07
N VAL A 79 41.00 33.66 43.31
CA VAL A 79 42.13 33.15 44.16
C VAL A 79 43.48 33.40 43.49
N ALA A 80 43.61 33.16 42.19
CA ALA A 80 44.86 33.38 41.44
C ALA A 80 45.24 34.88 41.50
N SER A 81 44.30 35.77 41.18
CA SER A 81 44.52 37.22 41.21
C SER A 81 44.87 37.77 42.58
N ASN A 82 44.15 37.29 43.63
CA ASN A 82 44.49 37.71 45.00
C ASN A 82 45.89 37.26 45.41
N LEU A 83 46.38 36.07 44.93
CA LEU A 83 47.74 35.60 45.21
C LEU A 83 48.85 36.38 44.49
N GLU A 84 48.52 37.17 43.48
CA GLU A 84 49.43 38.10 42.81
C GLU A 84 49.78 39.30 43.71
N MET A 85 48.87 39.67 44.67
CA MET A 85 49.07 40.79 45.57
C MET A 85 50.14 40.51 46.64
N PRO A 86 51.24 41.29 46.70
CA PRO A 86 52.33 41.06 47.64
C PRO A 86 51.90 41.07 49.14
N GLU A 87 50.85 41.83 49.44
CA GLU A 87 50.31 42.02 50.80
C GLU A 87 49.78 40.68 51.36
N ILE A 88 49.17 39.85 50.54
CA ILE A 88 48.57 38.55 50.95
C ILE A 88 49.59 37.56 51.47
N ARG A 89 50.85 37.68 51.03
CA ARG A 89 51.93 36.84 51.51
C ARG A 89 52.34 37.11 52.96
N ASN A 90 52.09 38.35 53.44
CA ASN A 90 52.53 38.83 54.74
C ASN A 90 51.45 38.79 55.82
N VAL A 91 50.22 38.36 55.51
CA VAL A 91 49.14 38.19 56.48
C VAL A 91 49.14 36.84 57.16
N SER A 92 48.48 36.71 58.35
CA SER A 92 48.33 35.45 59.05
C SER A 92 47.63 34.35 58.13
N LYS A 93 47.82 33.12 58.45
CA LYS A 93 47.20 31.99 57.67
C LYS A 93 45.68 32.11 57.69
N GLU A 94 45.08 32.47 58.85
CA GLU A 94 43.64 32.64 59.00
C GLU A 94 43.10 33.76 58.11
N LEU A 95 43.75 34.94 58.14
CA LEU A 95 43.35 36.11 57.37
C LEU A 95 43.51 35.81 55.85
N ARG A 96 44.61 35.13 55.45
CA ARG A 96 44.83 34.70 54.07
C ARG A 96 43.72 33.75 53.60
N GLN A 97 43.33 32.79 54.41
CA GLN A 97 42.27 31.88 54.07
C GLN A 97 40.92 32.62 53.89
N LEU A 98 40.62 33.55 54.77
CA LEU A 98 39.41 34.35 54.65
C LEU A 98 39.41 35.21 53.38
N ILE A 99 40.48 35.89 53.05
CA ILE A 99 40.58 36.71 51.84
C ILE A 99 40.51 35.87 50.54
N LEU A 100 41.14 34.68 50.53
CA LEU A 100 41.16 33.85 49.34
C LEU A 100 39.86 33.09 49.11
N PHE A 101 39.14 32.73 50.18
CA PHE A 101 38.06 31.75 50.05
C PHE A 101 36.70 32.22 50.61
N ASP A 102 36.55 33.46 51.09
CA ASP A 102 35.31 33.97 51.72
C ASP A 102 34.07 33.86 50.79
N HIS A 103 34.27 33.95 49.53
CA HIS A 103 33.20 33.80 48.50
C HIS A 103 33.37 32.60 47.60
N ALA A 104 34.43 31.82 47.74
CA ALA A 104 34.89 30.94 46.68
C ALA A 104 34.42 29.49 46.73
N ALA A 105 33.76 28.99 47.76
CA ALA A 105 33.69 27.52 47.86
C ALA A 105 32.57 26.91 48.70
N THR A 106 31.40 27.48 48.77
CA THR A 106 30.29 26.91 49.56
C THR A 106 29.29 26.05 48.75
N ALA A 107 29.56 25.80 47.46
CA ALA A 107 28.69 24.97 46.68
C ALA A 107 28.86 23.47 47.05
N LYS A 108 27.74 22.82 47.36
CA LYS A 108 27.61 21.43 47.87
C LYS A 108 28.45 20.36 47.14
N HIS A 109 28.77 20.57 45.87
CA HIS A 109 29.43 19.57 45.03
C HIS A 109 30.87 19.92 44.66
N PHE A 110 31.34 21.08 45.14
CA PHE A 110 32.71 21.52 44.89
C PHE A 110 33.64 20.97 45.96
N GLY A 111 34.81 20.46 45.51
CA GLY A 111 35.89 20.16 46.42
C GLY A 111 36.60 21.44 46.89
N ALA A 112 37.36 21.35 47.94
CA ALA A 112 38.15 22.48 48.43
C ALA A 112 39.11 22.97 47.35
N ILE A 113 39.25 24.32 47.25
CA ILE A 113 40.26 24.93 46.40
C ILE A 113 41.62 24.76 47.03
N GLN A 114 42.62 24.39 46.25
CA GLN A 114 44.00 24.16 46.62
C GLN A 114 44.94 24.99 45.80
N VAL A 115 46.07 25.37 46.37
CA VAL A 115 47.10 26.13 45.70
C VAL A 115 48.41 25.36 45.80
N PHE A 116 48.96 25.06 44.68
CA PHE A 116 50.29 24.43 44.51
C PHE A 116 51.30 25.48 44.03
N ASP A 117 52.51 25.43 44.62
CA ASP A 117 53.59 26.33 44.23
C ASP A 117 54.23 25.90 42.88
N SER A 118 55.27 26.65 42.46
CA SER A 118 55.99 26.35 41.20
C SER A 118 56.70 25.00 41.16
N LYS A 119 56.89 24.34 42.32
CA LYS A 119 57.46 23.01 42.44
C LYS A 119 56.41 21.91 42.52
N GLY A 120 55.13 22.30 42.59
CA GLY A 120 54.01 21.37 42.75
C GLY A 120 53.69 21.00 44.21
N ASP A 121 54.28 21.71 45.17
CA ASP A 121 54.02 21.50 46.58
C ASP A 121 52.71 22.19 47.04
N LEU A 122 51.85 21.52 47.78
CA LEU A 122 50.62 22.11 48.33
C LEU A 122 50.95 23.14 49.38
N THR A 123 50.57 24.41 49.10
CA THR A 123 50.86 25.54 50.00
C THR A 123 49.66 26.07 50.75
N ILE A 124 48.47 26.03 50.11
CA ILE A 124 47.21 26.53 50.69
C ILE A 124 46.09 25.55 50.35
N ASP A 125 45.25 25.25 51.31
CA ASP A 125 44.04 24.41 51.13
C ASP A 125 42.86 25.08 51.81
N ALA A 126 41.79 25.34 51.06
CA ALA A 126 40.56 25.96 51.58
C ALA A 126 39.90 25.15 52.71
N ALA A 127 40.15 23.88 52.81
CA ALA A 127 39.61 23.00 53.83
C ALA A 127 40.47 22.88 55.09
N SER A 128 41.73 23.39 55.09
CA SER A 128 42.67 23.24 56.22
C SER A 128 43.65 24.38 56.29
N LEU A 129 43.87 24.92 57.48
CA LEU A 129 44.89 25.94 57.76
C LEU A 129 46.32 25.38 57.67
N ASP A 130 46.47 24.09 57.99
CA ASP A 130 47.73 23.36 57.93
C ASP A 130 47.58 22.14 57.00
N PRO A 131 47.74 22.36 55.66
CA PRO A 131 47.61 21.27 54.73
C PRO A 131 48.74 20.25 54.88
N GLN A 132 48.41 18.99 54.67
CA GLN A 132 49.43 17.94 54.63
C GLN A 132 50.36 18.15 53.44
N LEU A 133 51.63 17.84 53.61
CA LEU A 133 52.63 17.92 52.54
C LEU A 133 52.25 16.95 51.41
N GLU A 134 51.88 17.53 50.27
CA GLU A 134 51.51 16.81 49.07
C GLU A 134 52.15 17.48 47.87
N ASN A 135 52.79 16.72 47.01
CA ASN A 135 53.37 17.21 45.76
C ASN A 135 52.59 16.64 44.55
N ARG A 136 52.28 17.49 43.60
CA ARG A 136 51.49 17.19 42.43
C ARG A 136 52.14 17.69 41.11
N SER A 137 53.46 17.80 41.09
CA SER A 137 54.24 18.30 39.96
C SER A 137 54.11 17.44 38.70
N ASP A 138 53.71 16.16 38.85
CA ASP A 138 53.60 15.18 37.76
C ASP A 138 52.17 15.07 37.20
N GLU A 139 51.18 15.70 37.88
CA GLU A 139 49.80 15.62 37.46
C GLU A 139 49.53 16.47 36.20
N GLU A 140 48.68 15.98 35.28
CA GLU A 140 48.35 16.63 33.97
C GLU A 140 47.83 18.07 34.20
N TYR A 141 47.00 18.30 35.20
CA TYR A 141 46.46 19.61 35.55
C TYR A 141 47.47 20.62 36.07
N PHE A 142 48.67 20.17 36.48
CA PHE A 142 49.79 21.01 36.85
C PHE A 142 50.78 21.22 35.68
N THR A 143 51.20 20.12 35.04
CA THR A 143 52.19 20.15 33.96
C THR A 143 51.71 20.99 32.75
N VAL A 144 50.41 20.92 32.43
CA VAL A 144 49.85 21.71 31.32
C VAL A 144 50.03 23.24 31.52
N HIS A 145 49.94 23.70 32.75
CA HIS A 145 50.13 25.14 33.06
C HIS A 145 51.59 25.55 33.20
N ARG A 146 52.46 24.60 33.60
CA ARG A 146 53.87 24.84 33.64
C ARG A 146 54.44 24.96 32.23
N ASP A 147 54.07 24.05 31.36
CA ASP A 147 54.65 23.84 30.03
C ASP A 147 53.98 24.72 28.94
N HIS A 148 52.72 25.15 29.14
CA HIS A 148 51.91 25.91 28.20
C HIS A 148 51.34 27.16 28.89
N PRO A 149 51.97 28.34 28.78
CA PRO A 149 51.59 29.56 29.46
C PRO A 149 50.16 30.06 29.08
N ASP A 150 49.74 29.83 27.84
CA ASP A 150 48.46 30.31 27.31
C ASP A 150 47.27 29.40 27.66
N THR A 151 47.50 28.33 28.43
CA THR A 151 46.41 27.46 28.87
C THR A 151 45.50 28.25 29.80
N GLY A 152 44.26 28.50 29.35
CA GLY A 152 43.23 29.14 30.18
C GLY A 152 42.74 28.21 31.30
N LEU A 153 41.44 27.98 31.41
CA LEU A 153 40.90 26.95 32.26
C LEU A 153 41.20 25.56 31.73
N TYR A 154 41.90 24.74 32.48
CA TYR A 154 42.10 23.31 32.19
C TYR A 154 41.12 22.45 32.96
N ILE A 155 40.57 21.41 32.35
CA ILE A 155 39.73 20.38 32.96
C ILE A 155 40.39 19.03 32.79
N SER A 156 40.64 18.34 33.90
CA SER A 156 41.29 17.03 33.87
C SER A 156 40.39 15.91 33.29
N ARG A 157 41.00 14.76 33.05
CA ARG A 157 40.24 13.51 32.95
C ARG A 157 39.66 13.15 34.34
N PRO A 158 38.62 12.28 34.37
CA PRO A 158 38.12 11.73 35.62
C PRO A 158 39.26 11.08 36.43
N MET A 159 39.35 11.46 37.68
CA MET A 159 40.37 10.93 38.56
C MET A 159 39.87 10.79 39.99
N LEU A 160 40.54 9.98 40.80
CA LEU A 160 40.31 9.93 42.21
C LEU A 160 40.99 11.13 42.87
N HIS A 161 40.23 12.08 43.37
CA HIS A 161 40.76 13.26 44.06
C HIS A 161 40.19 13.34 45.47
N ARG A 162 41.08 13.29 46.48
CA ARG A 162 40.66 13.33 47.91
C ARG A 162 39.63 12.26 48.28
N GLY A 163 39.79 11.07 47.80
CA GLY A 163 38.93 9.92 48.13
C GLY A 163 37.55 9.91 47.39
N ALA A 164 37.33 10.83 46.45
CA ALA A 164 36.14 10.83 45.60
C ALA A 164 36.47 10.96 44.13
N TYR A 165 35.70 10.30 43.24
CA TYR A 165 35.79 10.54 41.79
C TYR A 165 35.36 11.96 41.47
N ALA A 166 36.24 12.68 40.76
CA ALA A 166 36.01 14.10 40.39
C ALA A 166 36.71 14.41 39.06
N ILE A 167 36.35 15.54 38.49
CA ILE A 167 37.18 16.28 37.53
C ILE A 167 37.81 17.44 38.23
N VAL A 168 39.08 17.69 37.90
CA VAL A 168 39.86 18.79 38.44
C VAL A 168 39.89 19.95 37.48
N LEU A 169 39.56 21.15 37.97
CA LEU A 169 39.71 22.39 37.25
C LEU A 169 40.94 23.11 37.73
N SER A 170 41.75 23.63 36.84
CA SER A 170 43.00 24.32 37.24
C SER A 170 43.28 25.57 36.39
N ARG A 171 43.96 26.51 37.02
CA ARG A 171 44.47 27.73 36.42
C ARG A 171 45.86 28.01 36.86
N ARG A 172 46.65 28.58 35.90
CA ARG A 172 47.98 29.11 36.15
C ARG A 172 47.95 30.30 37.05
N ILE A 173 48.86 30.36 38.01
CA ILE A 173 49.20 31.54 38.82
C ILE A 173 50.46 32.17 38.26
N VAL A 174 50.38 33.50 37.97
CA VAL A 174 51.50 34.23 37.36
C VAL A 174 51.97 35.31 38.32
N GLY A 175 53.26 35.59 38.29
CA GLY A 175 53.82 36.75 38.99
C GLY A 175 53.73 38.02 38.17
N GLU A 176 54.00 39.17 38.78
CA GLU A 176 54.06 40.46 38.07
C GLU A 176 55.01 40.48 36.87
N ASP A 177 56.04 39.66 36.92
CA ASP A 177 57.06 39.47 35.87
C ASP A 177 56.70 38.39 34.84
N GLY A 178 55.46 37.84 34.91
CA GLY A 178 55.00 36.77 34.04
C GLY A 178 55.51 35.36 34.36
N ARG A 179 56.30 35.23 35.41
CA ARG A 179 56.81 33.89 35.84
C ARG A 179 55.71 32.98 36.35
N PHE A 180 55.89 31.69 36.13
CA PHE A 180 55.08 30.65 36.72
C PHE A 180 55.26 30.57 38.21
N LEU A 181 54.22 30.88 38.99
CA LEU A 181 54.24 30.81 40.46
C LEU A 181 53.58 29.53 41.01
N GLY A 182 52.80 28.85 40.19
CA GLY A 182 52.07 27.66 40.60
C GLY A 182 50.74 27.51 39.92
N VAL A 183 49.88 26.73 40.51
CA VAL A 183 48.55 26.37 39.98
C VAL A 183 47.50 26.47 41.11
N VAL A 184 46.40 27.11 40.86
CA VAL A 184 45.19 26.98 41.66
C VAL A 184 44.30 25.90 41.12
N VAL A 185 43.79 25.05 41.99
CA VAL A 185 43.08 23.82 41.63
C VAL A 185 41.79 23.75 42.42
N GLY A 186 40.73 23.37 41.76
CA GLY A 186 39.43 23.02 42.39
C GLY A 186 38.88 21.73 41.75
N SER A 187 37.92 21.11 42.37
CA SER A 187 37.35 19.88 41.85
C SER A 187 35.84 19.85 41.83
N ILE A 188 35.24 19.27 40.81
CA ILE A 188 33.81 18.97 40.72
C ILE A 188 33.64 17.48 40.93
N ARG A 189 32.93 17.11 42.01
CA ARG A 189 32.68 15.71 42.34
C ARG A 189 31.63 15.11 41.43
N PHE A 190 31.68 13.82 41.16
CA PHE A 190 30.69 13.10 40.38
C PHE A 190 29.26 13.16 40.97
N SER A 191 29.12 13.37 42.29
CA SER A 191 27.83 13.60 42.90
C SER A 191 27.06 14.80 42.31
N TYR A 192 27.76 15.81 41.75
CA TYR A 192 27.12 16.91 41.04
C TYR A 192 26.36 16.38 39.81
N PHE A 193 27.02 15.61 38.98
CA PHE A 193 26.40 15.04 37.78
C PHE A 193 25.29 14.04 38.15
N HIS A 194 25.50 13.26 39.19
CA HIS A 194 24.49 12.32 39.67
C HIS A 194 23.22 13.04 40.12
N ASP A 195 23.35 14.11 40.92
CA ASP A 195 22.22 14.92 41.37
C ASP A 195 21.55 15.67 40.19
N LEU A 196 22.33 16.17 39.24
CA LEU A 196 21.84 16.82 38.04
C LEU A 196 21.00 15.84 37.19
N PHE A 197 21.54 14.67 36.88
CA PHE A 197 20.85 13.68 36.02
C PHE A 197 19.70 13.01 36.74
N GLY A 198 19.76 12.86 38.08
CA GLY A 198 18.70 12.27 38.88
C GLY A 198 17.41 13.11 38.95
N ARG A 199 17.49 14.42 38.62
CA ARG A 199 16.30 15.31 38.48
C ARG A 199 15.61 15.19 37.12
N LEU A 200 16.22 14.52 36.17
CA LEU A 200 15.70 14.37 34.80
C LEU A 200 14.85 13.11 34.73
N ASN A 201 13.66 13.21 34.19
CA ASN A 201 12.78 12.07 33.94
C ASN A 201 13.23 11.31 32.68
N LEU A 202 14.33 10.56 32.84
CA LEU A 202 14.84 9.74 31.76
C LEU A 202 14.01 8.45 31.59
N VAL A 203 13.69 8.11 30.36
CA VAL A 203 13.03 6.84 30.04
C VAL A 203 14.09 5.72 30.00
N PRO A 204 13.74 4.48 30.42
CA PRO A 204 14.67 3.36 30.33
C PRO A 204 15.31 3.24 28.95
N GLY A 205 16.64 3.22 28.92
CA GLY A 205 17.43 3.18 27.70
C GLY A 205 17.94 4.54 27.18
N ASP A 206 17.41 5.67 27.69
CA ASP A 206 17.97 6.99 27.40
C ASP A 206 19.38 7.10 28.03
N THR A 207 20.24 7.87 27.40
CA THR A 207 21.61 8.07 27.85
C THR A 207 21.98 9.54 27.79
N ILE A 208 22.70 10.01 28.82
CA ILE A 208 23.39 11.29 28.80
C ILE A 208 24.87 11.02 28.97
N THR A 209 25.69 11.60 28.15
CA THR A 209 27.15 11.48 28.22
C THR A 209 27.76 12.87 28.17
N VAL A 210 28.53 13.21 29.19
CA VAL A 210 29.36 14.43 29.21
C VAL A 210 30.75 14.04 28.74
N LEU A 211 31.22 14.72 27.73
CA LEU A 211 32.49 14.46 27.08
C LEU A 211 33.39 15.70 27.15
N ARG A 212 34.69 15.45 27.33
CA ARG A 212 35.72 16.47 27.15
C ARG A 212 35.99 16.67 25.63
N ASN A 213 36.60 17.76 25.24
CA ASN A 213 36.89 18.09 23.83
C ASN A 213 37.71 17.02 23.12
N ASP A 214 38.56 16.26 23.83
CA ASP A 214 39.29 15.10 23.30
C ASP A 214 38.43 13.81 23.19
N ARG A 215 37.10 13.89 23.47
CA ARG A 215 36.13 12.78 23.49
C ARG A 215 36.31 11.79 24.62
N THR A 216 37.02 12.15 25.69
CA THR A 216 37.05 11.38 26.92
C THR A 216 35.73 11.48 27.66
N ILE A 217 35.17 10.38 28.10
CA ILE A 217 33.95 10.30 28.89
C ILE A 217 34.23 10.84 30.29
N ILE A 218 33.59 11.96 30.63
CA ILE A 218 33.66 12.55 31.99
C ILE A 218 32.63 11.89 32.89
N MET A 219 31.38 11.81 32.41
CA MET A 219 30.28 11.24 33.15
C MET A 219 29.24 10.67 32.18
N ARG A 220 28.52 9.65 32.62
CA ARG A 220 27.48 9.02 31.84
C ARG A 220 26.31 8.58 32.73
N THR A 221 25.10 8.60 32.18
CA THR A 221 23.94 7.92 32.75
C THR A 221 23.32 7.00 31.69
N PRO A 222 22.98 5.73 31.99
CA PRO A 222 23.21 5.05 33.29
C PRO A 222 24.68 5.04 33.66
N PHE A 223 24.96 5.19 34.98
CA PHE A 223 26.33 5.25 35.49
C PHE A 223 27.02 3.90 35.34
N ASP A 224 28.23 3.93 34.79
CA ASP A 224 29.09 2.78 34.62
C ASP A 224 30.56 3.21 34.75
N LEU A 225 31.18 2.81 35.84
CA LEU A 225 32.55 3.20 36.14
C LEU A 225 33.58 2.67 35.13
N ASP A 226 33.28 1.54 34.51
CA ASP A 226 34.21 0.90 33.55
C ASP A 226 34.37 1.67 32.25
N VAL A 227 33.44 2.62 31.96
CA VAL A 227 33.51 3.44 30.75
C VAL A 227 33.93 4.88 31.02
N ILE A 228 33.88 5.32 32.27
CA ILE A 228 34.36 6.64 32.69
C ILE A 228 35.87 6.75 32.41
N GLY A 229 36.29 7.84 31.81
CA GLY A 229 37.69 8.08 31.41
C GLY A 229 38.10 7.43 30.08
N LYS A 230 37.26 6.56 29.48
CA LYS A 230 37.55 6.03 28.14
C LYS A 230 37.41 7.11 27.06
N ASN A 231 38.24 7.02 26.06
CA ASN A 231 38.24 7.89 24.90
C ASN A 231 37.43 7.26 23.75
N LEU A 232 36.47 8.03 23.19
CA LEU A 232 35.62 7.56 22.10
C LEU A 232 36.15 7.93 20.69
N ALA A 233 37.34 8.52 20.59
CA ALA A 233 37.87 9.06 19.33
C ALA A 233 38.02 8.00 18.23
N GLU A 234 38.32 6.76 18.59
CA GLU A 234 38.54 5.66 17.66
C GLU A 234 37.26 4.93 17.25
N GLN A 235 36.14 5.18 17.95
CA GLN A 235 34.87 4.52 17.64
C GLN A 235 34.24 5.10 16.39
N PRO A 236 33.80 4.28 15.40
CA PRO A 236 33.31 4.76 14.10
C PRO A 236 32.15 5.73 14.17
N ASP A 237 31.22 5.50 15.10
CA ASP A 237 30.01 6.33 15.25
C ASP A 237 30.26 7.61 16.09
N TRP A 238 31.46 7.73 16.70
CA TRP A 238 31.82 8.82 17.60
C TRP A 238 32.99 9.69 17.05
N LYS A 239 33.24 9.60 15.73
CA LYS A 239 34.23 10.43 15.05
C LYS A 239 33.83 11.90 15.01
N ALA A 240 34.79 12.80 14.89
CA ALA A 240 34.59 14.25 14.98
C ALA A 240 33.62 14.81 13.93
N ASP A 241 33.57 14.23 12.74
CA ASP A 241 32.68 14.61 11.66
C ASP A 241 31.21 14.36 11.96
N LYS A 242 30.91 13.28 12.68
CA LYS A 242 29.54 12.96 13.15
C LYS A 242 29.14 13.78 14.37
N LEU A 243 30.09 14.18 15.20
CA LEU A 243 29.89 14.97 16.42
C LEU A 243 29.95 16.48 16.15
N LYS A 244 29.34 16.98 15.10
CA LYS A 244 29.23 18.43 14.83
C LYS A 244 28.35 19.11 15.89
N ALA A 245 28.76 20.31 16.33
CA ALA A 245 27.98 21.08 17.31
C ALA A 245 26.56 21.35 16.78
N GLY A 246 25.56 21.07 17.61
CA GLY A 246 24.14 21.24 17.24
C GLY A 246 23.60 20.17 16.30
N GLY A 247 24.35 19.12 15.98
CA GLY A 247 23.93 18.03 15.09
C GLY A 247 23.22 16.89 15.80
N ALA A 248 22.25 16.28 15.11
CA ALA A 248 21.71 14.97 15.46
C ALA A 248 22.34 13.90 14.56
N PHE A 249 22.60 12.74 15.13
CA PHE A 249 23.11 11.60 14.38
C PHE A 249 22.58 10.29 14.95
N SER A 250 22.43 9.27 14.10
CA SER A 250 22.10 7.92 14.54
C SER A 250 23.35 7.08 14.60
N GLY A 251 23.52 6.32 15.67
CA GLY A 251 24.69 5.46 15.87
C GLY A 251 24.45 4.42 16.94
N LYS A 252 25.43 3.49 17.06
CA LYS A 252 25.42 2.49 18.12
C LYS A 252 25.99 3.06 19.41
N GLY A 253 25.40 2.68 20.54
CA GLY A 253 25.90 3.04 21.85
C GLY A 253 27.32 2.53 22.07
N PRO A 254 28.23 3.36 22.65
CA PRO A 254 29.64 3.01 22.81
C PRO A 254 29.87 1.89 23.83
N VAL A 255 28.85 1.56 24.61
CA VAL A 255 28.91 0.59 25.70
C VAL A 255 28.08 -0.66 25.42
N ASP A 256 26.83 -0.43 25.00
CA ASP A 256 25.79 -1.48 24.91
C ASP A 256 25.38 -1.81 23.48
N ASN A 257 26.02 -1.19 22.50
CA ASN A 257 25.75 -1.40 21.06
C ASN A 257 24.30 -1.09 20.63
N THR A 258 23.48 -0.49 21.50
CA THR A 258 22.10 -0.17 21.24
C THR A 258 22.00 0.96 20.21
N PRO A 259 21.23 0.79 19.11
CA PRO A 259 21.00 1.87 18.14
C PRO A 259 20.21 3.01 18.77
N ARG A 260 20.76 4.22 18.72
CA ARG A 260 20.16 5.43 19.28
C ARG A 260 20.20 6.62 18.33
N LEU A 261 19.25 7.49 18.48
CA LEU A 261 19.31 8.86 18.00
C LEU A 261 20.03 9.69 19.05
N TYR A 262 21.15 10.33 18.67
CA TYR A 262 21.97 11.17 19.51
C TYR A 262 21.88 12.62 19.09
N VAL A 263 21.92 13.51 20.08
CA VAL A 263 22.06 14.96 19.90
C VAL A 263 23.22 15.46 20.71
N ARG A 264 24.10 16.26 20.08
CA ARG A 264 25.21 16.94 20.76
C ARG A 264 24.91 18.40 20.96
N ARG A 265 25.21 18.92 22.17
CA ARG A 265 25.24 20.33 22.49
C ARG A 265 26.55 20.72 23.19
N GLY A 266 26.94 21.99 23.05
CA GLY A 266 28.21 22.55 23.52
C GLY A 266 29.10 22.93 22.35
N SER A 267 29.39 24.23 22.21
CA SER A 267 30.14 24.76 21.05
C SER A 267 31.47 25.41 21.40
N SER A 268 31.62 25.94 22.58
CA SER A 268 32.76 26.81 22.95
C SER A 268 33.39 26.49 24.30
N GLY A 269 32.80 25.56 25.07
CA GLY A 269 33.35 25.14 26.37
C GLY A 269 34.27 23.93 26.29
N PRO A 270 34.97 23.62 27.39
CA PRO A 270 35.85 22.46 27.49
C PRO A 270 35.09 21.12 27.53
N LEU A 271 33.79 21.16 27.82
CA LEU A 271 32.91 19.99 27.89
C LEU A 271 31.73 20.16 26.93
N TYR A 272 31.20 19.03 26.45
CA TYR A 272 29.97 18.98 25.68
C TYR A 272 29.09 17.81 26.10
N VAL A 273 27.81 17.95 25.88
CA VAL A 273 26.79 16.98 26.27
C VAL A 273 26.26 16.26 25.04
N VAL A 274 26.16 14.94 25.13
CA VAL A 274 25.53 14.08 24.14
C VAL A 274 24.38 13.33 24.82
N VAL A 275 23.17 13.53 24.33
CA VAL A 275 21.96 12.83 24.81
C VAL A 275 21.53 11.84 23.76
N GLY A 276 21.22 10.62 24.15
CA GLY A 276 20.81 9.54 23.25
C GLY A 276 19.50 8.90 23.68
N LYS A 277 18.64 8.63 22.70
CA LYS A 277 17.38 7.90 22.88
C LYS A 277 17.34 6.67 21.98
N PRO A 278 16.98 5.46 22.47
CA PRO A 278 16.89 4.28 21.65
C PRO A 278 15.94 4.47 20.47
N LEU A 279 16.36 4.08 19.25
CA LEU A 279 15.51 4.17 18.06
C LEU A 279 14.23 3.35 18.21
N ALA A 280 14.30 2.24 18.95
CA ALA A 280 13.10 1.45 19.28
C ALA A 280 12.09 2.26 20.10
N ALA A 281 12.56 3.10 21.03
CA ALA A 281 11.71 3.97 21.83
C ALA A 281 11.18 5.18 21.02
N VAL A 282 12.01 5.74 20.13
CA VAL A 282 11.62 6.83 19.23
C VAL A 282 10.44 6.39 18.35
N PHE A 283 10.52 5.17 17.78
CA PHE A 283 9.51 4.69 16.84
C PHE A 283 8.44 3.77 17.44
N ASN A 284 8.39 3.63 18.77
CA ASN A 284 7.47 2.69 19.43
C ASN A 284 6.00 3.02 19.13
N LEU A 285 5.63 4.30 19.29
CA LEU A 285 4.26 4.76 19.03
C LEU A 285 3.90 4.58 17.54
N TRP A 286 4.77 5.05 16.66
CA TRP A 286 4.61 4.87 15.21
C TRP A 286 4.45 3.39 14.82
N ARG A 287 5.26 2.49 15.39
CA ARG A 287 5.20 1.06 15.09
C ARG A 287 3.86 0.45 15.48
N THR A 288 3.33 0.83 16.64
CA THR A 288 2.04 0.36 17.13
C THR A 288 0.91 0.82 16.20
N GLU A 289 0.91 2.10 15.82
CA GLU A 289 -0.09 2.65 14.90
C GLU A 289 0.06 2.08 13.48
N ALA A 290 1.29 1.88 13.01
CA ALA A 290 1.55 1.27 11.71
C ALA A 290 1.02 -0.17 11.64
N ILE A 291 1.16 -0.97 12.70
CA ILE A 291 0.58 -2.32 12.76
C ILE A 291 -0.95 -2.26 12.75
N ARG A 292 -1.57 -1.35 13.52
CA ARG A 292 -3.03 -1.17 13.55
C ARG A 292 -3.57 -0.77 12.18
N ILE A 293 -2.99 0.26 11.57
CA ILE A 293 -3.38 0.74 10.24
C ILE A 293 -3.18 -0.38 9.20
N GLY A 294 -2.05 -1.07 9.25
CA GLY A 294 -1.74 -2.20 8.38
C GLY A 294 -2.75 -3.34 8.49
N ALA A 295 -3.17 -3.69 9.69
CA ALA A 295 -4.18 -4.72 9.93
C ALA A 295 -5.56 -4.32 9.39
N ILE A 296 -5.99 -3.07 9.64
CA ILE A 296 -7.25 -2.53 9.10
C ILE A 296 -7.22 -2.51 7.58
N MET A 297 -6.11 -2.06 7.01
CA MET A 297 -5.90 -2.04 5.55
C MET A 297 -5.97 -3.43 4.93
N ALA A 298 -5.29 -4.41 5.53
CA ALA A 298 -5.32 -5.79 5.06
C ALA A 298 -6.74 -6.36 5.08
N PHE A 299 -7.51 -6.09 6.15
CA PHE A 299 -8.90 -6.48 6.24
C PHE A 299 -9.76 -5.82 5.16
N LEU A 300 -9.64 -4.50 4.97
CA LEU A 300 -10.41 -3.77 3.96
C LEU A 300 -10.07 -4.23 2.53
N ILE A 301 -8.79 -4.46 2.23
CA ILE A 301 -8.36 -5.00 0.94
C ILE A 301 -9.00 -6.36 0.69
N LEU A 302 -8.92 -7.27 1.64
CA LEU A 302 -9.51 -8.61 1.53
C LEU A 302 -11.03 -8.53 1.35
N PHE A 303 -11.69 -7.65 2.10
CA PHE A 303 -13.14 -7.42 1.99
C PHE A 303 -13.51 -6.88 0.59
N VAL A 304 -12.86 -5.84 0.10
CA VAL A 304 -13.13 -5.25 -1.22
C VAL A 304 -12.89 -6.27 -2.33
N LEU A 305 -11.78 -7.01 -2.28
CA LEU A 305 -11.47 -8.04 -3.29
C LEU A 305 -12.49 -9.18 -3.26
N SER A 306 -12.89 -9.66 -2.08
CA SER A 306 -13.90 -10.72 -1.95
C SER A 306 -15.27 -10.25 -2.44
N ALA A 307 -15.71 -9.06 -2.06
CA ALA A 307 -16.95 -8.47 -2.53
C ALA A 307 -16.95 -8.27 -4.05
N THR A 308 -15.84 -7.78 -4.60
CA THR A 308 -15.67 -7.61 -6.05
C THR A 308 -15.76 -8.95 -6.79
N LEU A 309 -15.14 -10.00 -6.24
CA LEU A 309 -15.18 -11.34 -6.82
C LEU A 309 -16.60 -11.94 -6.83
N VAL A 310 -17.32 -11.77 -5.70
CA VAL A 310 -18.72 -12.22 -5.59
C VAL A 310 -19.59 -11.47 -6.60
N LEU A 311 -19.47 -10.14 -6.68
CA LEU A 311 -20.25 -9.33 -7.61
C LEU A 311 -19.93 -9.66 -9.07
N ALA A 312 -18.67 -9.85 -9.42
CA ALA A 312 -18.26 -10.23 -10.76
C ALA A 312 -18.82 -11.61 -11.16
N ARG A 313 -18.84 -12.58 -10.23
CA ARG A 313 -19.45 -13.89 -10.46
C ARG A 313 -20.95 -13.77 -10.67
N GLU A 314 -21.64 -12.96 -9.88
CA GLU A 314 -23.09 -12.76 -10.01
C GLU A 314 -23.47 -12.10 -11.34
N ILE A 315 -22.68 -11.13 -11.81
CA ILE A 315 -22.86 -10.51 -13.13
C ILE A 315 -22.80 -11.58 -14.24
N VAL A 316 -21.79 -12.45 -14.20
CA VAL A 316 -21.64 -13.51 -15.21
C VAL A 316 -22.78 -14.52 -15.13
N ARG A 317 -23.17 -14.92 -13.93
CA ARG A 317 -24.30 -15.87 -13.71
C ARG A 317 -25.61 -15.34 -14.27
N ARG A 318 -25.93 -14.05 -14.05
CA ARG A 318 -27.15 -13.43 -14.59
C ARG A 318 -27.13 -13.40 -16.11
N ALA A 319 -25.98 -13.06 -16.71
CA ALA A 319 -25.84 -13.08 -18.16
C ALA A 319 -26.10 -14.49 -18.76
N ASP A 320 -25.54 -15.53 -18.14
CA ASP A 320 -25.75 -16.91 -18.59
C ASP A 320 -27.22 -17.36 -18.39
N ALA A 321 -27.89 -16.89 -17.34
CA ALA A 321 -29.29 -17.20 -17.09
C ALA A 321 -30.21 -16.48 -18.13
N GLU A 322 -29.95 -15.22 -18.46
CA GLU A 322 -30.68 -14.47 -19.48
C GLU A 322 -30.55 -15.14 -20.85
N ASP A 323 -29.35 -15.56 -21.25
CA ASP A 323 -29.12 -16.27 -22.50
C ASP A 323 -29.93 -17.58 -22.57
N ARG A 324 -29.95 -18.37 -21.49
CA ARG A 324 -30.75 -19.61 -21.41
C ARG A 324 -32.24 -19.36 -21.53
N LEU A 325 -32.74 -18.31 -20.85
CA LEU A 325 -34.14 -17.91 -20.95
C LEU A 325 -34.52 -17.50 -22.38
N GLU A 326 -33.64 -16.74 -23.05
CA GLU A 326 -33.85 -16.36 -24.45
C GLU A 326 -33.84 -17.58 -25.38
N GLU A 327 -32.94 -18.52 -25.18
CA GLU A 327 -32.85 -19.77 -25.95
C GLU A 327 -34.12 -20.61 -25.78
N MET A 328 -34.55 -20.84 -24.52
CA MET A 328 -35.82 -21.58 -24.25
C MET A 328 -37.06 -20.85 -24.79
N ALA A 329 -37.05 -19.54 -24.82
CA ALA A 329 -38.17 -18.77 -25.36
C ALA A 329 -38.23 -18.73 -26.90
N THR A 330 -37.16 -19.10 -27.58
CA THR A 330 -37.02 -18.91 -29.04
C THR A 330 -36.78 -20.17 -29.85
N THR A 331 -36.50 -21.31 -29.19
CA THR A 331 -36.25 -22.60 -29.85
C THR A 331 -37.28 -23.67 -29.44
N ASP A 332 -37.54 -24.63 -30.32
CA ASP A 332 -38.31 -25.83 -30.00
C ASP A 332 -37.41 -26.87 -29.32
N ALA A 333 -37.82 -27.37 -28.16
CA ALA A 333 -36.98 -28.24 -27.34
C ALA A 333 -36.74 -29.62 -27.96
N LEU A 334 -37.62 -30.12 -28.80
CA LEU A 334 -37.46 -31.42 -29.47
C LEU A 334 -36.54 -31.33 -30.66
N THR A 335 -36.78 -30.35 -31.56
CA THR A 335 -36.16 -30.30 -32.87
C THR A 335 -34.95 -29.36 -32.99
N GLY A 336 -34.76 -28.45 -31.99
CA GLY A 336 -33.72 -27.42 -32.02
C GLY A 336 -33.94 -26.31 -33.03
N LEU A 337 -34.99 -26.38 -33.84
CA LEU A 337 -35.39 -25.32 -34.77
C LEU A 337 -35.99 -24.13 -33.97
N LYS A 338 -36.25 -23.01 -34.67
CA LYS A 338 -36.98 -21.90 -34.05
C LYS A 338 -38.39 -22.36 -33.71
N ASN A 339 -38.94 -21.91 -32.58
CA ASN A 339 -40.32 -22.17 -32.25
C ASN A 339 -41.26 -21.17 -32.97
N ARG A 340 -42.56 -21.43 -32.92
CA ARG A 340 -43.60 -20.63 -33.58
C ARG A 340 -43.51 -19.15 -33.16
N ARG A 341 -43.30 -18.87 -31.88
CA ARG A 341 -43.18 -17.48 -31.38
C ARG A 341 -42.02 -16.73 -32.08
N LYS A 342 -40.91 -17.38 -32.25
CA LYS A 342 -39.74 -16.77 -32.90
C LYS A 342 -39.98 -16.63 -34.40
N PHE A 343 -40.66 -17.58 -35.03
CA PHE A 343 -41.07 -17.52 -36.43
C PHE A 343 -42.01 -16.33 -36.68
N ASP A 344 -43.05 -16.15 -35.89
CA ASP A 344 -44.03 -15.07 -36.02
C ASP A 344 -43.33 -13.67 -35.92
N ALA A 345 -42.37 -13.53 -35.04
CA ALA A 345 -41.59 -12.29 -34.92
C ALA A 345 -40.69 -12.04 -36.13
N GLU A 346 -40.09 -13.13 -36.69
CA GLU A 346 -39.21 -13.03 -37.86
C GLU A 346 -39.98 -12.73 -39.16
N ILE A 347 -41.12 -13.39 -39.38
CA ILE A 347 -41.93 -13.16 -40.59
C ILE A 347 -42.47 -11.73 -40.65
N GLU A 348 -42.95 -11.20 -39.52
CA GLU A 348 -43.38 -9.82 -39.41
C GLU A 348 -42.26 -8.81 -39.71
N ARG A 349 -41.07 -9.10 -39.22
CA ARG A 349 -39.86 -8.27 -39.45
C ARG A 349 -39.45 -8.29 -40.92
N GLU A 350 -39.31 -9.46 -41.51
CA GLU A 350 -38.87 -9.62 -42.90
C GLU A 350 -39.92 -9.18 -43.88
N TRP A 351 -41.21 -9.34 -43.60
CA TRP A 351 -42.29 -8.77 -44.39
C TRP A 351 -42.20 -7.25 -44.48
N ARG A 352 -42.04 -6.56 -43.38
CA ARG A 352 -41.88 -5.11 -43.35
C ARG A 352 -40.59 -4.66 -44.06
N ARG A 353 -39.53 -5.45 -43.96
CA ARG A 353 -38.29 -5.18 -44.69
C ARG A 353 -38.43 -5.33 -46.20
N ALA A 354 -39.02 -6.43 -46.62
CA ALA A 354 -39.27 -6.73 -48.02
C ALA A 354 -40.16 -5.69 -48.70
N GLY A 355 -41.21 -5.20 -47.98
CA GLY A 355 -42.07 -4.13 -48.49
C GLY A 355 -41.33 -2.80 -48.73
N ARG A 356 -40.34 -2.48 -47.90
CA ARG A 356 -39.50 -1.28 -48.08
C ARG A 356 -38.55 -1.38 -49.28
N TYR A 357 -38.06 -2.57 -49.59
CA TYR A 357 -37.06 -2.76 -50.63
C TYR A 357 -37.63 -3.40 -51.91
N GLY A 358 -38.94 -3.65 -51.96
CA GLY A 358 -39.57 -4.30 -53.09
C GLY A 358 -39.11 -5.74 -53.35
N GLN A 359 -38.60 -6.43 -52.33
CA GLN A 359 -38.06 -7.77 -52.45
C GLN A 359 -39.12 -8.83 -52.18
N PRO A 360 -39.02 -10.02 -52.81
CA PRO A 360 -39.93 -11.14 -52.53
C PRO A 360 -39.60 -11.77 -51.18
N VAL A 361 -40.63 -12.29 -50.51
CA VAL A 361 -40.48 -13.19 -49.35
C VAL A 361 -41.19 -14.48 -49.71
N ALA A 362 -40.46 -15.61 -49.58
CA ALA A 362 -41.05 -16.91 -49.77
C ALA A 362 -41.23 -17.63 -48.42
N LEU A 363 -42.16 -18.52 -48.37
CA LEU A 363 -42.52 -19.35 -47.24
C LEU A 363 -42.75 -20.79 -47.74
N LEU A 364 -42.11 -21.71 -47.01
CA LEU A 364 -42.43 -23.15 -47.12
C LEU A 364 -43.26 -23.54 -45.88
N MET A 365 -44.44 -24.11 -46.08
CA MET A 365 -45.17 -24.84 -45.04
C MET A 365 -44.99 -26.34 -45.29
N ILE A 366 -44.48 -27.05 -44.33
CA ILE A 366 -44.06 -28.45 -44.43
C ILE A 366 -44.81 -29.27 -43.38
N ASP A 367 -45.33 -30.40 -43.75
CA ASP A 367 -46.06 -31.29 -42.87
C ASP A 367 -45.63 -32.76 -43.12
N ALA A 368 -45.44 -33.49 -42.03
CA ALA A 368 -45.08 -34.90 -42.09
C ALA A 368 -46.29 -35.76 -42.47
N ASP A 369 -46.17 -36.44 -43.63
CA ASP A 369 -47.27 -37.22 -44.18
C ASP A 369 -47.58 -38.41 -43.26
N HIS A 370 -48.91 -38.59 -42.99
CA HIS A 370 -49.45 -39.74 -42.19
C HIS A 370 -48.83 -39.82 -40.77
N PHE A 371 -48.32 -38.72 -40.18
CA PHE A 371 -47.61 -38.71 -38.89
C PHE A 371 -48.42 -39.29 -37.73
N LYS A 372 -49.74 -39.04 -37.72
CA LYS A 372 -50.60 -39.63 -36.69
C LYS A 372 -50.67 -41.18 -36.80
N ALA A 373 -50.84 -41.72 -38.02
CA ALA A 373 -50.83 -43.16 -38.24
C ALA A 373 -49.47 -43.80 -37.92
N TYR A 374 -48.40 -43.04 -38.16
CA TYR A 374 -47.06 -43.46 -37.80
C TYR A 374 -46.93 -43.57 -36.26
N ASN A 375 -47.37 -42.56 -35.50
CA ASN A 375 -47.38 -42.57 -34.03
C ASN A 375 -48.24 -43.71 -33.47
N ASP A 376 -49.39 -43.95 -34.08
CA ASP A 376 -50.32 -45.00 -33.63
C ASP A 376 -49.70 -46.40 -33.86
N THR A 377 -48.80 -46.54 -34.83
CA THR A 377 -48.16 -47.83 -35.15
C THR A 377 -46.86 -48.07 -34.35
N TYR A 378 -46.00 -47.02 -34.24
CA TYR A 378 -44.63 -47.16 -33.74
C TYR A 378 -44.40 -46.44 -32.40
N GLY A 379 -45.41 -45.75 -31.89
CA GLY A 379 -45.35 -45.00 -30.64
C GLY A 379 -44.78 -43.61 -30.76
N HIS A 380 -45.07 -42.76 -29.78
CA HIS A 380 -44.67 -41.34 -29.79
C HIS A 380 -43.15 -41.13 -29.80
N GLN A 381 -42.36 -42.01 -29.18
CA GLN A 381 -40.90 -41.88 -29.19
C GLN A 381 -40.30 -42.04 -30.60
N ALA A 382 -40.85 -42.95 -31.42
CA ALA A 382 -40.46 -43.11 -32.82
C ALA A 382 -40.89 -41.88 -33.64
N GLY A 383 -42.10 -41.35 -33.38
CA GLY A 383 -42.52 -40.08 -33.98
C GLY A 383 -41.64 -38.89 -33.66
N ASP A 384 -41.20 -38.78 -32.42
CA ASP A 384 -40.25 -37.73 -32.01
C ASP A 384 -38.93 -37.84 -32.80
N GLN A 385 -38.40 -39.04 -33.03
CA GLN A 385 -37.22 -39.27 -33.83
C GLN A 385 -37.42 -38.83 -35.32
N VAL A 386 -38.59 -39.10 -35.85
CA VAL A 386 -38.95 -38.63 -37.20
C VAL A 386 -39.00 -37.11 -37.26
N LEU A 387 -39.57 -36.43 -36.33
CA LEU A 387 -39.59 -34.98 -36.28
C LEU A 387 -38.19 -34.38 -36.15
N VAL A 388 -37.31 -34.97 -35.35
CA VAL A 388 -35.89 -34.59 -35.28
C VAL A 388 -35.18 -34.81 -36.61
N GLY A 389 -35.41 -35.94 -37.30
CA GLY A 389 -34.83 -36.22 -38.61
C GLY A 389 -35.30 -35.24 -39.68
N ILE A 390 -36.59 -34.91 -39.74
CA ILE A 390 -37.10 -33.85 -40.63
C ILE A 390 -36.45 -32.52 -40.33
N ALA A 391 -36.31 -32.14 -39.07
CA ALA A 391 -35.67 -30.91 -38.65
C ALA A 391 -34.19 -30.82 -39.09
N ILE A 392 -33.46 -31.95 -39.02
CA ILE A 392 -32.08 -32.05 -39.52
C ILE A 392 -32.05 -31.84 -41.06
N CYS A 393 -32.91 -32.53 -41.80
CA CYS A 393 -33.00 -32.39 -43.25
C CYS A 393 -33.34 -30.93 -43.66
N ILE A 394 -34.22 -30.27 -42.95
CA ILE A 394 -34.54 -28.86 -43.15
C ILE A 394 -33.32 -27.98 -42.86
N SER A 395 -32.66 -28.16 -41.69
CA SER A 395 -31.49 -27.37 -41.29
C SER A 395 -30.32 -27.51 -42.27
N ASP A 396 -30.08 -28.71 -42.81
CA ASP A 396 -29.00 -28.96 -43.74
C ASP A 396 -29.24 -28.35 -45.13
N ALA A 397 -30.51 -28.24 -45.54
CA ALA A 397 -30.90 -27.60 -46.80
C ALA A 397 -30.92 -26.07 -46.70
N VAL A 398 -31.24 -25.52 -45.49
CA VAL A 398 -31.47 -24.08 -45.25
C VAL A 398 -30.21 -23.48 -44.67
N ARG A 399 -29.28 -22.97 -45.48
CA ARG A 399 -27.95 -22.51 -45.07
C ARG A 399 -27.75 -20.97 -45.08
N ARG A 400 -28.70 -20.19 -45.62
CA ARG A 400 -28.53 -18.76 -45.73
C ARG A 400 -28.79 -18.09 -44.37
N ALA A 401 -27.97 -17.13 -44.01
CA ALA A 401 -28.02 -16.46 -42.70
C ALA A 401 -29.33 -15.68 -42.44
N GLY A 402 -30.16 -15.47 -43.46
CA GLY A 402 -31.44 -14.77 -43.31
C GLY A 402 -32.66 -15.72 -43.27
N ASP A 403 -32.45 -16.99 -43.59
CA ASP A 403 -33.53 -17.99 -43.61
C ASP A 403 -33.87 -18.39 -42.17
N CYS A 404 -35.17 -18.68 -41.93
CA CYS A 404 -35.65 -19.00 -40.58
C CYS A 404 -36.45 -20.34 -40.64
N PRO A 405 -35.79 -21.47 -40.44
CA PRO A 405 -36.47 -22.73 -40.25
C PRO A 405 -37.08 -22.80 -38.84
N ALA A 406 -38.31 -23.24 -38.73
CA ALA A 406 -39.03 -23.31 -37.45
C ALA A 406 -39.95 -24.54 -37.41
N ARG A 407 -40.21 -25.05 -36.20
CA ARG A 407 -41.32 -25.93 -35.92
C ARG A 407 -42.55 -25.07 -35.65
N PHE A 408 -43.56 -25.19 -36.52
CA PHE A 408 -44.72 -24.32 -36.49
C PHE A 408 -45.82 -24.84 -35.56
N GLY A 409 -45.97 -26.18 -35.46
CA GLY A 409 -46.89 -26.88 -34.56
C GLY A 409 -46.66 -28.36 -34.67
N GLY A 410 -47.11 -29.21 -33.81
CA GLY A 410 -47.10 -30.66 -33.84
C GLY A 410 -46.10 -31.32 -34.83
N GLU A 411 -46.62 -31.71 -35.98
CA GLU A 411 -45.86 -32.24 -37.11
C GLU A 411 -45.56 -31.27 -38.25
N GLU A 412 -45.87 -29.95 -38.02
CA GLU A 412 -45.77 -28.89 -39.00
C GLU A 412 -44.46 -28.09 -38.83
N PHE A 413 -43.80 -27.82 -39.92
CA PHE A 413 -42.61 -26.97 -40.00
C PHE A 413 -42.84 -25.80 -40.95
N ALA A 414 -42.18 -24.71 -40.71
CA ALA A 414 -42.21 -23.54 -41.58
C ALA A 414 -40.78 -23.07 -41.86
N VAL A 415 -40.51 -22.69 -43.12
CA VAL A 415 -39.21 -22.09 -43.49
C VAL A 415 -39.45 -20.74 -44.15
N LEU A 416 -39.09 -19.66 -43.46
CA LEU A 416 -39.16 -18.31 -44.00
C LEU A 416 -37.88 -18.03 -44.81
N LEU A 417 -38.04 -17.56 -46.03
CA LEU A 417 -36.97 -17.37 -47.02
C LEU A 417 -37.01 -15.93 -47.57
N PRO A 418 -36.36 -14.97 -46.94
CA PRO A 418 -36.28 -13.60 -47.42
C PRO A 418 -35.53 -13.50 -48.76
N ASN A 419 -36.00 -12.60 -49.61
CA ASN A 419 -35.41 -12.32 -50.92
C ASN A 419 -35.25 -13.58 -51.78
N MET A 420 -36.30 -14.44 -51.83
CA MET A 420 -36.36 -15.65 -52.63
C MET A 420 -37.63 -15.69 -53.46
N THR A 421 -37.49 -16.04 -54.75
CA THR A 421 -38.59 -16.19 -55.68
C THR A 421 -39.33 -17.52 -55.49
N ALA A 422 -40.54 -17.66 -56.05
CA ALA A 422 -41.29 -18.92 -55.95
C ALA A 422 -40.54 -20.12 -56.53
N LEU A 423 -39.82 -19.91 -57.63
CA LEU A 423 -39.06 -20.98 -58.30
C LEU A 423 -37.84 -21.43 -57.44
N GLU A 424 -37.13 -20.48 -56.87
CA GLU A 424 -36.00 -20.80 -55.98
C GLU A 424 -36.46 -21.50 -54.69
N ALA A 425 -37.59 -21.02 -54.11
CA ALA A 425 -38.19 -21.66 -52.94
C ALA A 425 -38.72 -23.07 -53.25
N PHE A 426 -39.28 -23.29 -54.45
CA PHE A 426 -39.72 -24.60 -54.89
C PHE A 426 -38.53 -25.57 -55.03
N ASN A 427 -37.45 -25.15 -55.61
CA ASN A 427 -36.24 -26.00 -55.74
C ASN A 427 -35.68 -26.37 -54.35
N LEU A 428 -35.71 -25.46 -53.41
CA LEU A 428 -35.32 -25.75 -52.04
C LEU A 428 -36.30 -26.72 -51.36
N ALA A 429 -37.61 -26.54 -51.56
CA ALA A 429 -38.63 -27.42 -51.06
C ALA A 429 -38.45 -28.87 -51.59
N GLU A 430 -38.19 -29.03 -52.89
CA GLU A 430 -37.88 -30.35 -53.46
C GLU A 430 -36.59 -30.96 -52.93
N THR A 431 -35.59 -30.14 -52.63
CA THR A 431 -34.35 -30.60 -51.95
C THR A 431 -34.67 -31.13 -50.54
N ILE A 432 -35.45 -30.37 -49.77
CA ILE A 432 -35.87 -30.80 -48.43
C ILE A 432 -36.67 -32.10 -48.52
N ARG A 433 -37.68 -32.15 -49.38
CA ARG A 433 -38.51 -33.33 -49.57
C ARG A 433 -37.69 -34.57 -49.93
N GLY A 434 -36.77 -34.43 -50.90
CA GLY A 434 -35.87 -35.50 -51.30
C GLY A 434 -34.95 -35.97 -50.18
N ASN A 435 -34.39 -35.04 -49.41
CA ASN A 435 -33.55 -35.37 -48.25
C ASN A 435 -34.35 -36.15 -47.17
N VAL A 436 -35.58 -35.71 -46.89
CA VAL A 436 -36.45 -36.42 -45.95
C VAL A 436 -36.81 -37.80 -46.44
N GLN A 437 -37.17 -37.94 -47.71
CA GLN A 437 -37.48 -39.23 -48.31
C GLN A 437 -36.28 -40.18 -48.22
N GLN A 438 -35.07 -39.70 -48.57
CA GLN A 438 -33.85 -40.51 -48.51
C GLN A 438 -33.43 -40.86 -47.11
N TRP A 439 -33.61 -39.90 -46.13
CA TRP A 439 -33.29 -40.14 -44.72
C TRP A 439 -34.22 -41.20 -44.10
N CYS A 440 -35.47 -41.25 -44.57
CA CYS A 440 -36.48 -42.18 -44.12
C CYS A 440 -36.54 -43.50 -44.93
N GLU A 441 -35.60 -43.79 -45.83
CA GLU A 441 -35.49 -45.06 -46.59
C GLU A 441 -35.09 -46.19 -45.60
N GLY A 442 -36.08 -46.94 -45.10
CA GLY A 442 -35.90 -48.05 -44.18
C GLY A 442 -37.17 -48.34 -43.37
N GLU A 443 -37.00 -48.82 -42.13
CA GLU A 443 -38.11 -49.17 -41.24
C GLU A 443 -38.96 -47.96 -40.80
N LEU A 444 -38.49 -46.74 -41.02
CA LEU A 444 -39.13 -45.46 -40.63
C LEU A 444 -39.66 -44.66 -41.85
N SER A 445 -40.47 -45.32 -42.68
CA SER A 445 -41.00 -44.71 -43.90
C SER A 445 -42.03 -43.60 -43.64
N THR A 446 -41.58 -42.34 -43.64
CA THR A 446 -42.45 -41.17 -43.74
C THR A 446 -41.97 -40.21 -44.81
N THR A 447 -42.85 -39.39 -45.33
CA THR A 447 -42.55 -38.36 -46.35
C THR A 447 -43.06 -37.02 -45.84
N VAL A 448 -42.77 -35.96 -46.55
CA VAL A 448 -43.30 -34.63 -46.28
C VAL A 448 -44.03 -34.08 -47.50
N SER A 449 -45.13 -33.38 -47.20
CA SER A 449 -45.81 -32.54 -48.18
C SER A 449 -45.39 -31.10 -47.92
N ILE A 450 -45.12 -30.31 -48.99
CA ILE A 450 -44.68 -28.96 -48.86
C ILE A 450 -45.51 -28.00 -49.69
N GLY A 451 -46.05 -26.96 -49.03
CA GLY A 451 -46.69 -25.82 -49.69
C GLY A 451 -45.73 -24.66 -49.84
N VAL A 452 -45.55 -24.14 -51.03
CA VAL A 452 -44.64 -23.05 -51.36
C VAL A 452 -45.41 -21.80 -51.74
N ALA A 453 -45.18 -20.70 -51.07
CA ALA A 453 -45.70 -19.39 -51.46
C ALA A 453 -44.57 -18.36 -51.56
N SER A 454 -44.66 -17.43 -52.50
CA SER A 454 -43.75 -16.26 -52.54
C SER A 454 -44.52 -15.04 -52.94
N MET A 455 -44.36 -13.98 -52.17
CA MET A 455 -45.06 -12.71 -52.40
C MET A 455 -44.10 -11.53 -52.32
N ARG A 456 -44.36 -10.48 -53.05
CA ARG A 456 -43.77 -9.17 -52.85
C ARG A 456 -44.78 -8.34 -52.05
N PRO A 457 -44.50 -7.91 -50.84
CA PRO A 457 -45.43 -7.16 -49.99
C PRO A 457 -45.89 -5.87 -50.71
N LEU A 458 -47.19 -5.75 -50.93
CA LEU A 458 -47.84 -4.54 -51.44
C LEU A 458 -48.57 -3.78 -50.31
N ALA A 459 -48.89 -2.52 -50.55
CA ALA A 459 -49.68 -1.73 -49.61
C ALA A 459 -51.02 -2.41 -49.32
N GLY A 460 -51.34 -2.60 -48.02
CA GLY A 460 -52.56 -3.26 -47.55
C GLY A 460 -52.47 -4.78 -47.39
N GLN A 461 -51.43 -5.44 -47.87
CA GLN A 461 -51.19 -6.88 -47.62
C GLN A 461 -50.51 -7.12 -46.29
N GLN A 462 -50.85 -8.24 -45.65
CA GLN A 462 -50.29 -8.70 -44.42
C GLN A 462 -49.46 -9.98 -44.62
N TRP A 463 -48.53 -10.24 -43.75
CA TRP A 463 -47.73 -11.49 -43.75
C TRP A 463 -48.61 -12.75 -43.57
N ALA A 464 -49.80 -12.59 -42.96
CA ALA A 464 -50.79 -13.65 -42.86
C ALA A 464 -51.27 -14.16 -44.22
N ASP A 465 -51.32 -13.27 -45.23
CA ASP A 465 -51.73 -13.65 -46.59
C ASP A 465 -50.69 -14.65 -47.22
N LEU A 466 -49.41 -14.48 -46.88
CA LEU A 466 -48.35 -15.38 -47.33
C LEU A 466 -48.45 -16.77 -46.64
N ILE A 467 -48.81 -16.80 -45.35
CA ILE A 467 -49.04 -18.08 -44.67
C ILE A 467 -50.27 -18.77 -45.24
N GLU A 468 -51.39 -18.07 -45.43
CA GLU A 468 -52.59 -18.64 -46.02
C GLU A 468 -52.38 -19.21 -47.44
N ALA A 469 -51.56 -18.54 -48.22
CA ALA A 469 -51.20 -19.02 -49.56
C ALA A 469 -50.36 -20.31 -49.52
N ALA A 470 -49.38 -20.35 -48.61
CA ALA A 470 -48.55 -21.53 -48.39
C ALA A 470 -49.35 -22.72 -47.83
N ASP A 471 -50.25 -22.46 -46.88
CA ASP A 471 -51.16 -23.49 -46.35
C ASP A 471 -52.11 -24.08 -47.39
N LYS A 472 -52.68 -23.23 -48.29
CA LYS A 472 -53.52 -23.69 -49.39
C LYS A 472 -52.71 -24.57 -50.35
N ALA A 473 -51.45 -24.24 -50.62
CA ALA A 473 -50.58 -25.04 -51.44
C ALA A 473 -50.17 -26.34 -50.76
N LEU A 474 -49.97 -26.34 -49.44
CA LEU A 474 -49.72 -27.56 -48.67
C LEU A 474 -50.93 -28.49 -48.69
N TYR A 475 -52.15 -27.93 -48.52
CA TYR A 475 -53.37 -28.70 -48.63
C TYR A 475 -53.51 -29.35 -50.00
N ALA A 476 -53.20 -28.61 -51.07
CA ALA A 476 -53.18 -29.17 -52.44
C ALA A 476 -52.15 -30.28 -52.60
N ALA A 477 -50.95 -30.13 -52.01
CA ALA A 477 -49.91 -31.20 -52.01
C ALA A 477 -50.46 -32.47 -51.32
N LYS A 478 -51.09 -32.35 -50.17
CA LYS A 478 -51.72 -33.48 -49.45
C LYS A 478 -52.85 -34.12 -50.24
N ALA A 479 -53.71 -33.32 -50.90
CA ALA A 479 -54.83 -33.83 -51.71
C ALA A 479 -54.39 -34.53 -53.01
N ASN A 480 -53.29 -34.11 -53.62
CA ASN A 480 -52.76 -34.65 -54.88
C ASN A 480 -51.89 -35.92 -54.69
N GLY A 481 -51.89 -36.56 -53.54
CA GLY A 481 -51.22 -37.84 -53.29
C GLY A 481 -50.04 -37.74 -52.32
N ARG A 482 -49.79 -36.60 -51.68
CA ARG A 482 -48.70 -36.36 -50.69
C ARG A 482 -47.27 -36.47 -51.32
N ASN A 483 -46.24 -36.43 -50.50
CA ASN A 483 -44.84 -36.55 -50.92
C ASN A 483 -44.51 -35.67 -52.14
N GLN A 484 -44.93 -34.44 -52.13
CA GLN A 484 -44.70 -33.47 -53.22
C GLN A 484 -44.71 -32.04 -52.72
N SER A 485 -44.09 -31.14 -53.50
CA SER A 485 -44.16 -29.72 -53.27
C SER A 485 -45.13 -29.07 -54.28
N VAL A 486 -45.98 -28.17 -53.78
CA VAL A 486 -46.95 -27.42 -54.63
C VAL A 486 -46.72 -25.94 -54.44
N VAL A 487 -46.66 -25.18 -55.52
CA VAL A 487 -46.53 -23.70 -55.47
C VAL A 487 -47.95 -23.09 -55.49
N ALA A 488 -48.18 -22.17 -54.60
CA ALA A 488 -49.41 -21.41 -54.56
C ALA A 488 -49.67 -20.67 -55.90
N THR A 489 -50.81 -20.89 -56.48
CA THR A 489 -51.22 -20.20 -57.70
C THR A 489 -51.51 -18.75 -57.38
N THR A 490 -50.68 -17.85 -57.82
CA THR A 490 -50.95 -16.42 -57.64
C THR A 490 -52.18 -16.06 -58.49
N THR A 491 -53.33 -15.95 -57.85
CA THR A 491 -54.51 -15.38 -58.52
C THR A 491 -54.16 -13.94 -58.93
N LYS A 492 -54.01 -13.70 -60.23
CA LYS A 492 -53.91 -12.34 -60.76
C LYS A 492 -55.15 -11.57 -60.30
N ILE A 493 -54.99 -10.70 -59.29
CA ILE A 493 -55.98 -9.65 -59.06
C ILE A 493 -55.93 -8.77 -60.31
N ALA A 494 -57.01 -8.82 -61.07
CA ALA A 494 -57.20 -8.01 -62.23
C ALA A 494 -57.02 -6.55 -61.86
N LEU A 495 -56.16 -5.84 -62.60
CA LEU A 495 -56.16 -4.40 -62.65
C LEU A 495 -57.56 -3.98 -63.10
N VAL A 496 -58.34 -3.42 -62.18
CA VAL A 496 -59.41 -2.54 -62.50
C VAL A 496 -58.81 -1.14 -62.62
N ALA A 497 -58.92 -0.60 -63.82
CA ALA A 497 -58.47 0.68 -64.35
C ALA A 497 -58.83 1.88 -63.47
#